data_6e72b501de4f7fcd3dc895f9031bbdd4
#
_entry.id   6e72b501de4f7fcd3dc895f9031bbdd4
#
_cell.length_a   1.000
_cell.length_b   1.000
_cell.length_c   1.000
_cell.angle_alpha   90.00
_cell.angle_beta   90.00
_cell.angle_gamma   90.00
#
_symmetry.space_group_name_H-M   'P 1'
#
loop_
_entity.id
_entity.type
_entity.pdbx_description
1 polymer ?
#
loop_
_entity_poly.entity_id
_entity_poly.type
_entity_poly.pdbx_seq_one_letter_code
_entity_poly.pdbx_strand_id
1 'polypeptide(L)'
;MCIRDRSHNAHAHDGFSYSRNFFEGLVDSALKHAKKIGATDAGAEASEGCGLSVSVRKGELETVERNRDKSLGVTVYVGHRRGNASTSDFSEAAIQQTVQAAFDIARFTAEDPTAGLPDEDDIAKLQPELDLFHPWSINSEEAAKLALACEAAALKTSRRITNSEGAGVSAQQSHFFSAHTHGFRGGYASSRHSMSVAPIASLPGKNAEMQRDAWYTSMRAADQMASPEAVGRYAAERALSRLGSRKIPTTECPVLFESPVAAGLLGGFVQAVSGGSLYRKSSFLLDSMGKQVFPKHIDISEDPHVLRGKGSSPFDDEGVRGLKRKVVSSGRVEGYFLSSYSARKLGMKTTGNAGGSHNLIMSSKLTRS
;
A
#
# COMPACT_ATOMS: atom_id res chain seq x y z
N MET A 1 33.31 -15.46 -22.75
CA MET A 1 33.51 -16.50 -21.73
C MET A 1 32.52 -16.16 -20.59
N CYS A 2 31.30 -16.73 -20.68
CA CYS A 2 30.26 -16.44 -19.72
C CYS A 2 30.56 -17.14 -18.39
N ILE A 3 30.82 -16.37 -17.37
CA ILE A 3 30.89 -16.89 -15.99
C ILE A 3 29.43 -17.17 -15.55
N ARG A 4 29.07 -18.45 -15.56
CA ARG A 4 27.86 -18.94 -14.91
C ARG A 4 28.06 -18.82 -13.39
N ASP A 5 27.39 -17.85 -12.80
CA ASP A 5 27.28 -17.75 -11.35
C ASP A 5 26.36 -18.88 -10.84
N ARG A 6 26.97 -19.93 -10.27
CA ARG A 6 26.28 -21.11 -9.73
C ARG A 6 26.28 -21.08 -8.20
N SER A 7 25.68 -20.07 -7.59
CA SER A 7 25.58 -20.04 -6.12
C SER A 7 24.32 -19.42 -5.52
N HIS A 8 23.17 -19.50 -6.20
CA HIS A 8 21.92 -18.93 -5.65
C HIS A 8 20.72 -19.88 -5.61
N ASN A 9 20.93 -21.16 -5.28
CA ASN A 9 19.84 -22.13 -5.14
C ASN A 9 19.63 -22.53 -3.67
N ALA A 10 19.15 -21.62 -2.82
CA ALA A 10 18.71 -21.96 -1.46
C ALA A 10 17.28 -21.52 -1.12
N HIS A 11 16.54 -20.83 -2.01
CA HIS A 11 15.17 -20.34 -1.72
C HIS A 11 14.18 -20.55 -2.86
N ALA A 12 14.22 -21.71 -3.53
CA ALA A 12 13.29 -22.07 -4.62
C ALA A 12 11.81 -22.17 -4.18
N HIS A 13 11.48 -22.02 -2.89
CA HIS A 13 10.11 -22.12 -2.38
C HIS A 13 9.35 -20.80 -2.35
N ASP A 14 10.04 -19.64 -2.36
CA ASP A 14 9.40 -18.34 -2.14
C ASP A 14 9.10 -17.58 -3.45
N GLY A 15 9.57 -18.08 -4.58
CA GLY A 15 9.36 -17.47 -5.90
C GLY A 15 10.24 -16.24 -6.17
N PHE A 16 11.12 -15.82 -5.27
CA PHE A 16 12.06 -14.73 -5.43
C PHE A 16 13.37 -15.17 -6.10
N SER A 17 14.03 -14.26 -6.83
CA SER A 17 15.33 -14.49 -7.47
C SER A 17 16.50 -14.16 -6.55
N TYR A 18 16.30 -13.28 -5.58
CA TYR A 18 17.33 -12.76 -4.71
C TYR A 18 17.02 -13.09 -3.24
N SER A 19 18.06 -13.39 -2.48
CA SER A 19 17.94 -13.61 -1.04
C SER A 19 18.00 -12.27 -0.28
N ARG A 20 17.50 -12.28 0.96
CA ARG A 20 17.68 -11.15 1.88
C ARG A 20 19.15 -10.77 2.05
N ASN A 21 20.04 -11.75 2.24
CA ASN A 21 21.48 -11.50 2.39
C ASN A 21 22.10 -10.84 1.15
N PHE A 22 21.60 -11.16 -0.03
CA PHE A 22 22.02 -10.49 -1.26
C PHE A 22 21.65 -9.00 -1.23
N PHE A 23 20.40 -8.67 -0.84
CA PHE A 23 19.98 -7.28 -0.70
C PHE A 23 20.73 -6.53 0.40
N GLU A 24 21.05 -7.17 1.52
CA GLU A 24 21.91 -6.59 2.55
C GLU A 24 23.27 -6.20 1.98
N GLY A 25 23.88 -7.07 1.18
CA GLY A 25 25.14 -6.76 0.50
C GLY A 25 25.08 -5.59 -0.46
N LEU A 26 23.99 -5.48 -1.25
CA LEU A 26 23.78 -4.34 -2.17
C LEU A 26 23.62 -3.02 -1.40
N VAL A 27 22.79 -3.02 -0.36
CA VAL A 27 22.54 -1.86 0.48
C VAL A 27 23.83 -1.42 1.19
N ASP A 28 24.59 -2.35 1.76
CA ASP A 28 25.87 -2.07 2.41
C ASP A 28 26.90 -1.48 1.43
N SER A 29 26.96 -2.00 0.19
CA SER A 29 27.82 -1.46 -0.86
C SER A 29 27.45 -0.01 -1.19
N ALA A 30 26.16 0.27 -1.36
CA ALA A 30 25.65 1.63 -1.64
C ALA A 30 25.97 2.60 -0.50
N LEU A 31 25.70 2.23 0.76
CA LEU A 31 25.97 3.09 1.93
C LEU A 31 27.48 3.33 2.11
N LYS A 32 28.30 2.30 1.94
CA LYS A 32 29.75 2.43 1.99
C LYS A 32 30.29 3.38 0.93
N HIS A 33 29.76 3.28 -0.30
CA HIS A 33 30.15 4.16 -1.39
C HIS A 33 29.70 5.61 -1.13
N ALA A 34 28.48 5.84 -0.66
CA ALA A 34 27.96 7.16 -0.29
C ALA A 34 28.87 7.84 0.75
N LYS A 35 29.28 7.10 1.78
CA LYS A 35 30.24 7.61 2.79
C LYS A 35 31.59 7.94 2.17
N LYS A 36 32.10 7.10 1.26
CA LYS A 36 33.41 7.30 0.60
C LYS A 36 33.44 8.56 -0.24
N ILE A 37 32.35 8.93 -0.91
CA ILE A 37 32.27 10.13 -1.76
C ILE A 37 31.89 11.40 -1.00
N GLY A 38 31.70 11.33 0.33
CA GLY A 38 31.53 12.51 1.20
C GLY A 38 30.07 12.83 1.54
N ALA A 39 29.13 11.89 1.42
CA ALA A 39 27.80 12.06 1.95
C ALA A 39 27.83 12.20 3.49
N THR A 40 27.05 13.13 4.03
CA THR A 40 26.89 13.27 5.49
C THR A 40 26.03 12.12 6.00
N ASP A 41 24.97 11.80 5.29
CA ASP A 41 24.05 10.72 5.58
C ASP A 41 23.56 10.04 4.30
N ALA A 42 23.16 8.79 4.42
CA ALA A 42 22.57 8.04 3.31
C ALA A 42 21.61 6.94 3.80
N GLY A 43 20.62 6.65 2.98
CA GLY A 43 19.76 5.49 3.08
C GLY A 43 19.72 4.75 1.75
N ALA A 44 19.55 3.43 1.79
CA ALA A 44 19.38 2.63 0.60
C ALA A 44 18.36 1.50 0.87
N GLU A 45 17.64 1.12 -0.19
CA GLU A 45 16.68 0.02 -0.18
C GLU A 45 16.81 -0.79 -1.45
N ALA A 46 16.96 -2.10 -1.30
CA ALA A 46 16.90 -3.06 -2.40
C ALA A 46 15.62 -3.88 -2.29
N SER A 47 14.92 -4.06 -3.41
CA SER A 47 13.63 -4.74 -3.45
C SER A 47 13.45 -5.61 -4.69
N GLU A 48 12.61 -6.62 -4.56
CA GLU A 48 12.09 -7.44 -5.65
C GLU A 48 10.59 -7.63 -5.46
N GLY A 49 9.82 -7.46 -6.53
CA GLY A 49 8.42 -7.81 -6.63
C GLY A 49 8.18 -8.78 -7.77
N CYS A 50 7.28 -9.72 -7.59
CA CYS A 50 6.84 -10.59 -8.67
C CYS A 50 5.36 -10.95 -8.52
N GLY A 51 4.74 -11.23 -9.66
CA GLY A 51 3.33 -11.56 -9.65
C GLY A 51 2.79 -12.12 -10.95
N LEU A 52 1.55 -12.56 -10.84
CA LEU A 52 0.71 -12.99 -11.94
C LEU A 52 -0.61 -12.23 -11.85
N SER A 53 -1.06 -11.67 -12.97
CA SER A 53 -2.40 -11.12 -13.12
C SER A 53 -3.07 -11.74 -14.35
N VAL A 54 -4.29 -12.18 -14.19
CA VAL A 54 -5.09 -12.77 -15.27
C VAL A 54 -6.43 -12.07 -15.30
N SER A 55 -6.86 -11.63 -16.49
CA SER A 55 -8.19 -11.11 -16.71
C SER A 55 -8.95 -11.93 -17.74
N VAL A 56 -10.26 -12.03 -17.53
CA VAL A 56 -11.21 -12.68 -18.43
C VAL A 56 -12.37 -11.74 -18.70
N ARG A 57 -13.00 -11.89 -19.86
CA ARG A 57 -14.18 -11.11 -20.21
C ARG A 57 -15.09 -11.91 -21.12
N LYS A 58 -16.38 -11.97 -20.80
CA LYS A 58 -17.42 -12.69 -21.56
C LYS A 58 -17.10 -14.17 -21.75
N GLY A 59 -16.51 -14.79 -20.72
CA GLY A 59 -16.15 -16.19 -20.75
C GLY A 59 -14.87 -16.53 -21.49
N GLU A 60 -14.10 -15.54 -21.94
CA GLU A 60 -12.83 -15.69 -22.65
C GLU A 60 -11.67 -15.06 -21.90
N LEU A 61 -10.49 -15.64 -22.07
CA LEU A 61 -9.24 -15.08 -21.53
C LEU A 61 -8.91 -13.78 -22.30
N GLU A 62 -8.66 -12.69 -21.58
CA GLU A 62 -8.33 -11.38 -22.15
C GLU A 62 -6.84 -11.08 -21.99
N THR A 63 -6.30 -11.18 -20.79
CA THR A 63 -4.88 -10.92 -20.54
C THR A 63 -4.26 -11.91 -19.57
N VAL A 64 -2.98 -12.19 -19.76
CA VAL A 64 -2.10 -12.87 -18.79
C VAL A 64 -0.83 -12.06 -18.67
N GLU A 65 -0.57 -11.52 -17.50
CA GLU A 65 0.60 -10.72 -17.22
C GLU A 65 1.43 -11.37 -16.10
N ARG A 66 2.70 -11.55 -16.36
CA ARG A 66 3.69 -11.92 -15.35
C ARG A 66 4.71 -10.81 -15.25
N ASN A 67 4.83 -10.25 -14.07
CA ASN A 67 5.82 -9.23 -13.79
C ASN A 67 6.88 -9.73 -12.81
N ARG A 68 8.08 -9.20 -12.99
CA ARG A 68 9.17 -9.32 -12.02
C ARG A 68 9.99 -8.06 -12.10
N ASP A 69 9.88 -7.27 -11.05
CA ASP A 69 10.54 -5.98 -10.93
C ASP A 69 11.56 -6.03 -9.81
N LYS A 70 12.66 -5.32 -9.99
CA LYS A 70 13.69 -5.17 -8.96
C LYS A 70 14.24 -3.75 -8.97
N SER A 71 14.63 -3.24 -7.83
CA SER A 71 15.14 -1.89 -7.70
C SER A 71 16.13 -1.78 -6.55
N LEU A 72 17.13 -0.93 -6.72
CA LEU A 72 17.92 -0.36 -5.64
C LEU A 72 17.69 1.15 -5.68
N GLY A 73 17.05 1.68 -4.64
CA GLY A 73 16.87 3.11 -4.40
C GLY A 73 17.92 3.60 -3.41
N VAL A 74 18.49 4.79 -3.67
CA VAL A 74 19.46 5.44 -2.79
C VAL A 74 19.04 6.86 -2.53
N THR A 75 19.05 7.26 -1.27
CA THR A 75 18.90 8.63 -0.81
C THR A 75 20.20 9.09 -0.18
N VAL A 76 20.71 10.23 -0.63
CA VAL A 76 21.96 10.82 -0.11
C VAL A 76 21.67 12.20 0.43
N TYR A 77 22.33 12.54 1.53
CA TYR A 77 22.31 13.87 2.13
C TYR A 77 23.72 14.49 2.12
N VAL A 78 23.78 15.78 1.81
CA VAL A 78 24.98 16.63 1.98
C VAL A 78 24.55 17.80 2.86
N GLY A 79 24.78 17.70 4.15
CA GLY A 79 24.11 18.53 5.14
C GLY A 79 22.59 18.34 5.08
N HIS A 80 21.84 19.41 4.89
CA HIS A 80 20.39 19.39 4.73
C HIS A 80 19.91 19.38 3.26
N ARG A 81 20.76 18.94 2.34
CA ARG A 81 20.46 18.83 0.92
C ARG A 81 20.26 17.37 0.55
N ARG A 82 19.15 17.06 -0.07
CA ARG A 82 18.75 15.68 -0.38
C ARG A 82 18.81 15.39 -1.88
N GLY A 83 19.38 14.26 -2.25
CA GLY A 83 19.31 13.70 -3.60
C GLY A 83 18.89 12.25 -3.58
N ASN A 84 18.15 11.83 -4.61
CA ASN A 84 17.69 10.45 -4.75
C ASN A 84 18.00 9.96 -6.16
N ALA A 85 18.37 8.70 -6.27
CA ALA A 85 18.50 7.99 -7.54
C ALA A 85 18.16 6.52 -7.34
N SER A 86 17.84 5.82 -8.43
CA SER A 86 17.55 4.39 -8.41
C SER A 86 18.05 3.69 -9.65
N THR A 87 18.26 2.38 -9.54
CA THR A 87 18.63 1.51 -10.65
C THR A 87 17.97 0.14 -10.52
N SER A 88 17.73 -0.51 -11.63
CA SER A 88 17.38 -1.93 -11.69
C SER A 88 18.57 -2.84 -12.02
N ASP A 89 19.75 -2.27 -12.27
CA ASP A 89 21.00 -3.00 -12.48
C ASP A 89 21.76 -3.11 -11.15
N PHE A 90 21.99 -4.34 -10.69
CA PHE A 90 22.65 -4.64 -9.43
C PHE A 90 24.17 -4.87 -9.58
N SER A 91 24.76 -4.51 -10.72
CA SER A 91 26.21 -4.51 -10.88
C SER A 91 26.87 -3.45 -10.01
N GLU A 92 28.08 -3.72 -9.55
CA GLU A 92 28.82 -2.77 -8.71
C GLU A 92 29.00 -1.41 -9.37
N ALA A 93 29.26 -1.39 -10.67
CA ALA A 93 29.39 -0.15 -11.45
C ALA A 93 28.08 0.66 -11.45
N ALA A 94 26.93 0.02 -11.65
CA ALA A 94 25.63 0.68 -11.66
C ALA A 94 25.27 1.21 -10.26
N ILE A 95 25.60 0.47 -9.20
CA ILE A 95 25.41 0.92 -7.82
C ILE A 95 26.23 2.19 -7.56
N GLN A 96 27.52 2.19 -7.91
CA GLN A 96 28.40 3.35 -7.72
C GLN A 96 27.90 4.57 -8.52
N GLN A 97 27.48 4.39 -9.77
CA GLN A 97 26.91 5.45 -10.60
C GLN A 97 25.61 6.01 -10.00
N THR A 98 24.75 5.15 -9.48
CA THR A 98 23.49 5.55 -8.85
C THR A 98 23.74 6.38 -7.59
N VAL A 99 24.66 5.95 -6.74
CA VAL A 99 25.05 6.69 -5.54
C VAL A 99 25.67 8.03 -5.90
N GLN A 100 26.54 8.07 -6.94
CA GLN A 100 27.14 9.31 -7.42
C GLN A 100 26.08 10.27 -7.96
N ALA A 101 25.13 9.78 -8.73
CA ALA A 101 24.01 10.58 -9.24
C ALA A 101 23.18 11.18 -8.09
N ALA A 102 22.82 10.39 -7.07
CA ALA A 102 22.12 10.88 -5.89
C ALA A 102 22.93 11.95 -5.13
N PHE A 103 24.24 11.74 -4.99
CA PHE A 103 25.15 12.70 -4.36
C PHE A 103 25.24 14.03 -5.14
N ASP A 104 25.38 13.95 -6.45
CA ASP A 104 25.44 15.14 -7.30
C ASP A 104 24.13 15.92 -7.25
N ILE A 105 22.97 15.24 -7.28
CA ILE A 105 21.66 15.88 -7.07
C ILE A 105 21.62 16.59 -5.73
N ALA A 106 22.06 15.93 -4.64
CA ALA A 106 22.09 16.55 -3.32
C ALA A 106 22.92 17.83 -3.27
N ARG A 107 24.08 17.85 -3.94
CA ARG A 107 24.95 19.04 -3.97
C ARG A 107 24.31 20.26 -4.62
N PHE A 108 23.43 20.07 -5.59
CA PHE A 108 22.76 21.15 -6.33
C PHE A 108 21.33 21.45 -5.84
N THR A 109 20.77 20.60 -4.96
CA THR A 109 19.45 20.83 -4.37
C THR A 109 19.52 21.97 -3.35
N ALA A 110 18.44 22.75 -3.23
CA ALA A 110 18.34 23.77 -2.20
C ALA A 110 18.40 23.15 -0.80
N GLU A 111 19.03 23.86 0.13
CA GLU A 111 19.09 23.44 1.52
C GLU A 111 17.71 23.55 2.18
N ASP A 112 17.32 22.48 2.89
CA ASP A 112 16.11 22.46 3.72
C ASP A 112 16.49 21.99 5.14
N PRO A 113 16.49 22.89 6.14
CA PRO A 113 16.91 22.56 7.51
C PRO A 113 16.17 21.39 8.16
N THR A 114 15.02 21.01 7.60
CA THR A 114 14.22 19.87 8.10
C THR A 114 14.51 18.56 7.37
N ALA A 115 15.26 18.59 6.27
CA ALA A 115 15.68 17.40 5.54
C ALA A 115 16.74 16.63 6.33
N GLY A 116 16.61 15.30 6.34
CA GLY A 116 17.53 14.39 7.00
C GLY A 116 16.88 13.05 7.32
N LEU A 117 17.68 12.10 7.73
CA LEU A 117 17.23 10.79 8.25
C LEU A 117 16.47 10.97 9.56
N PRO A 118 15.67 9.94 9.99
CA PRO A 118 15.07 9.92 11.32
C PRO A 118 16.10 10.04 12.43
N ASP A 119 15.65 10.52 13.59
CA ASP A 119 16.47 10.55 14.78
C ASP A 119 16.68 9.11 15.30
N GLU A 120 17.87 8.81 15.83
CA GLU A 120 18.24 7.44 16.26
C GLU A 120 17.30 6.85 17.31
N ASP A 121 16.72 7.70 18.15
CA ASP A 121 15.76 7.27 19.20
C ASP A 121 14.42 6.84 18.66
N ASP A 122 14.06 7.24 17.43
CA ASP A 122 12.78 6.91 16.79
C ASP A 122 12.85 5.63 15.95
N ILE A 123 14.05 5.12 15.70
CA ILE A 123 14.29 3.94 14.86
C ILE A 123 13.66 2.68 15.47
N ALA A 124 13.11 1.83 14.62
CA ALA A 124 12.57 0.53 14.99
C ALA A 124 13.70 -0.47 15.33
N LYS A 125 14.05 -0.57 16.60
CA LYS A 125 15.05 -1.54 17.11
C LYS A 125 14.46 -2.95 17.19
N LEU A 126 13.16 -3.09 17.38
CA LEU A 126 12.42 -4.34 17.38
C LEU A 126 11.49 -4.36 16.16
N GLN A 127 11.54 -5.45 15.43
CA GLN A 127 10.73 -5.66 14.24
C GLN A 127 9.87 -6.91 14.48
N PRO A 128 8.60 -6.75 14.90
CA PRO A 128 7.74 -7.89 15.19
C PRO A 128 7.40 -8.67 13.92
N GLU A 129 7.32 -9.99 14.06
CA GLU A 129 6.78 -10.86 13.03
C GLU A 129 5.27 -10.68 12.94
N LEU A 130 4.77 -10.27 11.78
CA LEU A 130 3.37 -9.92 11.56
C LEU A 130 2.63 -10.88 10.63
N ASP A 131 3.27 -11.98 10.24
CA ASP A 131 2.70 -13.01 9.36
C ASP A 131 2.16 -12.41 8.03
N LEU A 132 3.03 -11.63 7.34
CA LEU A 132 2.65 -10.85 6.17
C LEU A 132 2.85 -11.57 4.84
N PHE A 133 3.56 -12.70 4.83
CA PHE A 133 3.99 -13.39 3.61
C PHE A 133 3.36 -14.79 3.49
N HIS A 134 2.48 -14.92 2.51
CA HIS A 134 1.78 -16.16 2.15
C HIS A 134 1.84 -16.32 0.63
N PRO A 135 2.92 -16.89 0.08
CA PRO A 135 3.05 -17.06 -1.36
C PRO A 135 1.93 -17.93 -1.93
N TRP A 136 1.41 -17.54 -3.08
CA TRP A 136 0.39 -18.30 -3.78
C TRP A 136 0.93 -18.85 -5.09
N SER A 137 1.24 -20.14 -5.09
CA SER A 137 1.79 -20.84 -6.25
C SER A 137 0.68 -21.18 -7.26
N ILE A 138 0.00 -20.15 -7.78
CA ILE A 138 -1.05 -20.31 -8.80
C ILE A 138 -0.45 -20.14 -10.20
N ASN A 139 -0.86 -20.98 -11.13
CA ASN A 139 -0.52 -20.82 -12.55
C ASN A 139 -1.61 -20.03 -13.31
N SER A 140 -1.33 -19.66 -14.56
CA SER A 140 -2.24 -18.85 -15.37
C SER A 140 -3.56 -19.54 -15.68
N GLU A 141 -3.57 -20.86 -15.85
CA GLU A 141 -4.79 -21.63 -16.12
C GLU A 141 -5.69 -21.70 -14.89
N GLU A 142 -5.12 -21.92 -13.72
CA GLU A 142 -5.85 -21.95 -12.45
C GLU A 142 -6.43 -20.54 -12.14
N ALA A 143 -5.65 -19.49 -12.35
CA ALA A 143 -6.12 -18.12 -12.17
C ALA A 143 -7.25 -17.76 -13.13
N ALA A 144 -7.14 -18.19 -14.41
CA ALA A 144 -8.19 -18.02 -15.40
C ALA A 144 -9.48 -18.77 -15.00
N LYS A 145 -9.38 -20.01 -14.50
CA LYS A 145 -10.55 -20.77 -14.02
C LYS A 145 -11.26 -20.06 -12.88
N LEU A 146 -10.55 -19.48 -11.93
CA LEU A 146 -11.14 -18.71 -10.83
C LEU A 146 -11.82 -17.42 -11.35
N ALA A 147 -11.17 -16.69 -12.25
CA ALA A 147 -11.74 -15.49 -12.85
C ALA A 147 -13.02 -15.81 -13.67
N LEU A 148 -12.99 -16.86 -14.49
CA LEU A 148 -14.15 -17.35 -15.25
C LEU A 148 -15.30 -17.79 -14.33
N ALA A 149 -15.01 -18.49 -13.24
CA ALA A 149 -16.01 -18.87 -12.26
C ALA A 149 -16.66 -17.64 -11.59
N CYS A 150 -15.86 -16.63 -11.28
CA CYS A 150 -16.33 -15.37 -10.69
C CYS A 150 -17.24 -14.60 -11.66
N GLU A 151 -16.84 -14.45 -12.92
CA GLU A 151 -17.65 -13.82 -13.96
C GLU A 151 -18.94 -14.60 -14.24
N ALA A 152 -18.85 -15.92 -14.40
CA ALA A 152 -20.00 -16.78 -14.62
C ALA A 152 -21.02 -16.71 -13.48
N ALA A 153 -20.56 -16.64 -12.23
CA ALA A 153 -21.42 -16.47 -11.07
C ALA A 153 -22.17 -15.12 -11.13
N ALA A 154 -21.50 -14.05 -11.51
CA ALA A 154 -22.14 -12.74 -11.69
C ALA A 154 -23.21 -12.78 -12.80
N LEU A 155 -22.88 -13.34 -13.97
CA LEU A 155 -23.79 -13.44 -15.12
C LEU A 155 -25.02 -14.30 -14.82
N LYS A 156 -24.88 -15.37 -14.02
CA LYS A 156 -25.98 -16.28 -13.62
C LYS A 156 -26.95 -15.68 -12.60
N THR A 157 -26.56 -14.63 -11.89
CA THR A 157 -27.36 -14.06 -10.80
C THR A 157 -28.70 -13.52 -11.27
N SER A 158 -28.78 -12.94 -12.46
CA SER A 158 -30.02 -12.42 -13.04
C SER A 158 -29.92 -12.30 -14.55
N ARG A 159 -31.05 -12.48 -15.27
CA ARG A 159 -31.17 -12.18 -16.71
C ARG A 159 -30.94 -10.70 -17.04
N ARG A 160 -30.97 -9.83 -16.03
CA ARG A 160 -30.66 -8.41 -16.18
C ARG A 160 -29.16 -8.12 -16.14
N ILE A 161 -28.31 -9.05 -15.72
CA ILE A 161 -26.87 -8.96 -15.92
C ILE A 161 -26.58 -9.38 -17.35
N THR A 162 -26.43 -8.40 -18.23
CA THR A 162 -26.35 -8.62 -19.67
C THR A 162 -24.94 -8.56 -20.22
N ASN A 163 -24.00 -8.06 -19.42
CA ASN A 163 -22.61 -7.89 -19.84
C ASN A 163 -21.67 -7.84 -18.62
N SER A 164 -20.37 -7.81 -18.89
CA SER A 164 -19.32 -7.69 -17.90
C SER A 164 -18.19 -6.81 -18.45
N GLU A 165 -17.57 -6.02 -17.59
CA GLU A 165 -16.27 -5.39 -17.87
C GLU A 165 -15.11 -6.35 -17.65
N GLY A 166 -15.40 -7.53 -17.14
CA GLY A 166 -14.45 -8.62 -16.89
C GLY A 166 -14.33 -8.99 -15.43
N ALA A 167 -13.63 -10.08 -15.21
CA ALA A 167 -13.16 -10.52 -13.90
C ALA A 167 -11.65 -10.71 -13.93
N GLY A 168 -11.00 -10.56 -12.78
CA GLY A 168 -9.56 -10.72 -12.69
C GLY A 168 -9.13 -11.40 -11.40
N VAL A 169 -8.00 -12.12 -11.50
CA VAL A 169 -7.27 -12.70 -10.37
C VAL A 169 -5.85 -12.18 -10.40
N SER A 170 -5.35 -11.76 -9.24
CA SER A 170 -3.98 -11.28 -9.08
C SER A 170 -3.31 -11.95 -7.87
N ALA A 171 -2.12 -12.48 -8.08
CA ALA A 171 -1.24 -13.03 -7.05
C ALA A 171 0.05 -12.21 -7.07
N GLN A 172 0.29 -11.41 -6.02
CA GLN A 172 1.44 -10.52 -5.93
C GLN A 172 2.21 -10.77 -4.65
N GLN A 173 3.53 -10.69 -4.74
CA GLN A 173 4.42 -10.79 -3.60
C GLN A 173 5.66 -9.93 -3.81
N SER A 174 6.23 -9.45 -2.71
CA SER A 174 7.44 -8.65 -2.72
C SER A 174 8.25 -8.87 -1.45
N HIS A 175 9.54 -8.60 -1.53
CA HIS A 175 10.39 -8.46 -0.36
C HIS A 175 11.42 -7.34 -0.62
N PHE A 176 11.94 -6.81 0.47
CA PHE A 176 12.94 -5.76 0.41
C PHE A 176 13.87 -5.83 1.61
N PHE A 177 14.97 -5.11 1.52
CA PHE A 177 15.83 -4.77 2.64
C PHE A 177 16.25 -3.31 2.53
N SER A 178 16.12 -2.58 3.64
CA SER A 178 16.45 -1.17 3.74
C SER A 178 17.39 -0.93 4.92
N ALA A 179 18.32 0.01 4.76
CA ALA A 179 19.18 0.48 5.84
C ALA A 179 19.58 1.94 5.63
N HIS A 180 19.98 2.62 6.71
CA HIS A 180 20.53 3.97 6.64
C HIS A 180 21.63 4.21 7.67
N THR A 181 22.38 5.30 7.49
CA THR A 181 23.59 5.63 8.29
C THR A 181 23.32 5.91 9.75
N HIS A 182 22.08 6.23 10.15
CA HIS A 182 21.65 6.36 11.56
C HIS A 182 21.33 5.01 12.22
N GLY A 183 21.74 3.88 11.63
CA GLY A 183 21.73 2.56 12.26
C GLY A 183 20.46 1.73 12.02
N PHE A 184 19.47 2.20 11.29
CA PHE A 184 18.35 1.35 10.89
C PHE A 184 18.82 0.25 9.93
N ARG A 185 18.31 -0.95 10.13
CA ARG A 185 18.44 -2.10 9.22
C ARG A 185 17.18 -2.95 9.36
N GLY A 186 16.46 -3.17 8.28
CA GLY A 186 15.22 -3.94 8.31
C GLY A 186 14.71 -4.30 6.94
N GLY A 187 13.84 -5.28 6.90
CA GLY A 187 13.17 -5.72 5.68
C GLY A 187 12.31 -6.94 5.95
N TYR A 188 11.29 -7.11 5.16
CA TYR A 188 10.36 -8.24 5.26
C TYR A 188 9.79 -8.59 3.89
N ALA A 189 9.25 -9.81 3.79
CA ALA A 189 8.45 -10.23 2.66
C ALA A 189 6.98 -9.99 2.93
N SER A 190 6.21 -9.73 1.87
CA SER A 190 4.76 -9.58 1.95
C SER A 190 4.08 -10.11 0.70
N SER A 191 2.82 -10.51 0.83
CA SER A 191 1.97 -10.95 -0.26
C SER A 191 0.63 -10.23 -0.25
N ARG A 192 0.02 -10.12 -1.42
CA ARG A 192 -1.33 -9.61 -1.61
C ARG A 192 -1.96 -10.29 -2.81
N HIS A 193 -3.05 -11.01 -2.56
CA HIS A 193 -3.82 -11.69 -3.59
C HIS A 193 -5.20 -11.06 -3.69
N SER A 194 -5.77 -11.04 -4.87
CA SER A 194 -7.09 -10.45 -5.08
C SER A 194 -7.85 -11.14 -6.21
N MET A 195 -9.15 -11.05 -6.13
CA MET A 195 -10.08 -11.44 -7.17
C MET A 195 -11.21 -10.41 -7.23
N SER A 196 -11.62 -10.02 -8.44
CA SER A 196 -12.65 -9.00 -8.65
C SER A 196 -13.47 -9.29 -9.89
N VAL A 197 -14.67 -8.69 -9.96
CA VAL A 197 -15.51 -8.69 -11.17
C VAL A 197 -16.37 -7.44 -11.22
N ALA A 198 -16.66 -6.97 -12.43
CA ALA A 198 -17.47 -5.78 -12.68
C ALA A 198 -18.61 -6.09 -13.67
N PRO A 199 -19.73 -6.64 -13.21
CA PRO A 199 -20.90 -6.92 -14.03
C PRO A 199 -21.67 -5.65 -14.41
N ILE A 200 -22.37 -5.71 -15.56
CA ILE A 200 -23.24 -4.65 -16.07
C ILE A 200 -24.68 -5.17 -16.08
N ALA A 201 -25.55 -4.49 -15.35
CA ALA A 201 -26.99 -4.72 -15.33
C ALA A 201 -27.70 -3.79 -16.31
N SER A 202 -28.75 -4.28 -16.98
CA SER A 202 -29.53 -3.51 -17.94
C SER A 202 -31.04 -3.72 -17.72
N LEU A 203 -31.82 -2.67 -17.93
CA LEU A 203 -33.27 -2.78 -18.08
C LEU A 203 -33.58 -3.33 -19.48
N PRO A 204 -34.76 -3.96 -19.68
CA PRO A 204 -35.19 -4.38 -21.01
C PRO A 204 -35.57 -3.17 -21.89
N GLY A 205 -35.33 -3.27 -23.19
CA GLY A 205 -35.74 -2.26 -24.19
C GLY A 205 -34.57 -1.68 -24.98
N LYS A 206 -34.94 -0.98 -26.08
CA LYS A 206 -33.97 -0.28 -26.94
C LYS A 206 -33.53 0.99 -26.22
N ASN A 207 -32.22 1.24 -26.09
CA ASN A 207 -31.61 2.31 -25.28
C ASN A 207 -31.93 2.21 -23.78
N ALA A 208 -32.02 0.99 -23.25
CA ALA A 208 -32.30 0.74 -21.86
C ALA A 208 -31.19 1.27 -20.95
N GLU A 209 -31.57 1.69 -19.75
CA GLU A 209 -30.64 2.07 -18.72
C GLU A 209 -29.68 0.91 -18.43
N MET A 210 -28.39 1.21 -18.34
CA MET A 210 -27.35 0.29 -17.90
C MET A 210 -26.68 0.84 -16.65
N GLN A 211 -26.45 -0.04 -15.69
CA GLN A 211 -25.73 0.26 -14.47
C GLN A 211 -24.65 -0.77 -14.25
N ARG A 212 -23.53 -0.34 -13.70
CA ARG A 212 -22.41 -1.20 -13.33
C ARG A 212 -22.03 -0.99 -11.89
N ASP A 213 -21.54 -2.02 -11.28
CA ASP A 213 -20.83 -1.98 -10.01
C ASP A 213 -19.82 -3.12 -9.99
N ALA A 214 -18.90 -3.08 -9.04
CA ALA A 214 -17.86 -4.07 -8.88
C ALA A 214 -17.82 -4.58 -7.45
N TRP A 215 -17.28 -5.78 -7.29
CA TRP A 215 -16.89 -6.28 -5.99
C TRP A 215 -15.59 -7.04 -6.07
N TYR A 216 -14.92 -7.17 -4.94
CA TYR A 216 -13.63 -7.84 -4.85
C TYR A 216 -13.40 -8.48 -3.50
N THR A 217 -12.46 -9.39 -3.47
CA THR A 217 -11.79 -9.88 -2.26
C THR A 217 -10.30 -9.64 -2.39
N SER A 218 -9.63 -9.27 -1.30
CA SER A 218 -8.18 -9.08 -1.29
C SER A 218 -7.63 -9.45 0.07
N MET A 219 -6.70 -10.42 0.10
CA MET A 219 -6.10 -10.96 1.32
C MET A 219 -4.60 -11.18 1.13
N ARG A 220 -3.86 -11.35 2.22
CA ARG A 220 -2.46 -11.75 2.17
C ARG A 220 -2.31 -13.23 1.86
N ALA A 221 -3.22 -14.07 2.37
CA ALA A 221 -3.27 -15.50 2.12
C ALA A 221 -4.47 -15.82 1.22
N ALA A 222 -4.26 -16.63 0.18
CA ALA A 222 -5.27 -16.93 -0.83
C ALA A 222 -6.46 -17.73 -0.27
N ASP A 223 -6.23 -18.58 0.71
CA ASP A 223 -7.25 -19.39 1.40
C ASP A 223 -8.24 -18.56 2.24
N GLN A 224 -7.91 -17.30 2.51
CA GLN A 224 -8.77 -16.35 3.21
C GLN A 224 -9.63 -15.49 2.28
N MET A 225 -9.46 -15.61 0.97
CA MET A 225 -10.30 -14.90 0.01
C MET A 225 -11.71 -15.49 -0.02
N ALA A 226 -12.70 -14.64 -0.28
CA ALA A 226 -14.05 -15.09 -0.57
C ALA A 226 -14.07 -15.94 -1.84
N SER A 227 -15.02 -16.90 -1.94
CA SER A 227 -15.13 -17.74 -3.13
C SER A 227 -15.50 -16.94 -4.38
N PRO A 228 -15.15 -17.42 -5.58
CA PRO A 228 -15.54 -16.79 -6.84
C PRO A 228 -17.05 -16.54 -6.94
N GLU A 229 -17.85 -17.51 -6.48
CA GLU A 229 -19.30 -17.45 -6.51
C GLU A 229 -19.83 -16.33 -5.58
N ALA A 230 -19.25 -16.16 -4.41
CA ALA A 230 -19.64 -15.13 -3.46
C ALA A 230 -19.33 -13.74 -4.00
N VAL A 231 -18.12 -13.55 -4.55
CA VAL A 231 -17.68 -12.26 -5.15
C VAL A 231 -18.56 -11.93 -6.36
N GLY A 232 -18.75 -12.90 -7.28
CA GLY A 232 -19.55 -12.71 -8.49
C GLY A 232 -20.99 -12.36 -8.21
N ARG A 233 -21.65 -13.12 -7.33
CA ARG A 233 -23.03 -12.87 -6.95
C ARG A 233 -23.21 -11.50 -6.30
N TYR A 234 -22.38 -11.17 -5.33
CA TYR A 234 -22.50 -9.89 -4.64
C TYR A 234 -22.23 -8.69 -5.55
N ALA A 235 -21.27 -8.78 -6.47
CA ALA A 235 -21.05 -7.75 -7.49
C ALA A 235 -22.29 -7.54 -8.38
N ALA A 236 -22.96 -8.64 -8.78
CA ALA A 236 -24.17 -8.57 -9.59
C ALA A 236 -25.34 -7.96 -8.82
N GLU A 237 -25.54 -8.33 -7.56
CA GLU A 237 -26.56 -7.75 -6.67
C GLU A 237 -26.36 -6.22 -6.52
N ARG A 238 -25.12 -5.78 -6.39
CA ARG A 238 -24.77 -4.35 -6.37
C ARG A 238 -25.14 -3.63 -7.68
N ALA A 239 -24.77 -4.20 -8.81
CA ALA A 239 -25.12 -3.62 -10.12
C ALA A 239 -26.64 -3.56 -10.34
N LEU A 240 -27.36 -4.61 -9.96
CA LEU A 240 -28.82 -4.67 -10.04
C LEU A 240 -29.51 -3.62 -9.16
N SER A 241 -28.98 -3.37 -7.95
CA SER A 241 -29.54 -2.39 -7.02
C SER A 241 -29.47 -0.95 -7.53
N ARG A 242 -28.64 -0.69 -8.55
CA ARG A 242 -28.49 0.62 -9.18
C ARG A 242 -29.50 0.87 -10.32
N LEU A 243 -30.17 -0.16 -10.81
CA LEU A 243 -31.19 -0.01 -11.87
C LEU A 243 -32.37 0.81 -11.37
N GLY A 244 -32.89 1.67 -12.22
CA GLY A 244 -33.96 2.59 -11.89
C GLY A 244 -33.48 3.82 -11.09
N SER A 245 -32.19 4.13 -11.15
CA SER A 245 -31.64 5.32 -10.52
C SER A 245 -32.22 6.59 -11.15
N ARG A 246 -32.50 7.61 -10.31
CA ARG A 246 -33.08 8.88 -10.73
C ARG A 246 -32.38 10.05 -10.08
N LYS A 247 -32.41 11.19 -10.75
CA LYS A 247 -31.97 12.45 -10.15
C LYS A 247 -32.93 12.85 -9.04
N ILE A 248 -32.37 13.29 -7.92
CA ILE A 248 -33.13 13.92 -6.84
C ILE A 248 -32.76 15.40 -6.77
N PRO A 249 -33.67 16.28 -6.30
CA PRO A 249 -33.38 17.69 -6.12
C PRO A 249 -32.30 17.89 -5.06
N THR A 250 -31.65 19.03 -5.05
CA THR A 250 -30.78 19.44 -3.95
C THR A 250 -31.58 19.38 -2.67
N THR A 251 -31.09 18.65 -1.69
CA THR A 251 -31.80 18.41 -0.43
C THR A 251 -30.82 18.26 0.73
N GLU A 252 -31.27 18.55 1.92
CA GLU A 252 -30.58 18.27 3.17
C GLU A 252 -31.31 17.14 3.89
N CYS A 253 -30.62 16.05 4.15
CA CYS A 253 -31.22 14.88 4.80
C CYS A 253 -30.13 14.04 5.50
N PRO A 254 -30.50 13.19 6.46
CA PRO A 254 -29.59 12.18 6.99
C PRO A 254 -29.10 11.24 5.89
N VAL A 255 -27.81 10.90 5.93
CA VAL A 255 -27.16 10.00 4.95
C VAL A 255 -26.56 8.81 5.66
N LEU A 256 -26.95 7.61 5.23
CA LEU A 256 -26.30 6.37 5.63
C LEU A 256 -25.23 6.01 4.59
N PHE A 257 -23.97 5.95 5.01
CA PHE A 257 -22.87 5.49 4.18
C PHE A 257 -22.69 3.98 4.32
N GLU A 258 -22.75 3.27 3.21
CA GLU A 258 -22.34 1.86 3.14
C GLU A 258 -20.89 1.71 3.61
N SER A 259 -20.55 0.60 4.30
CA SER A 259 -19.23 0.43 4.93
C SER A 259 -18.03 0.64 3.99
N PRO A 260 -18.00 0.19 2.72
CA PRO A 260 -16.91 0.49 1.81
C PRO A 260 -16.76 1.98 1.48
N VAL A 261 -17.89 2.71 1.41
CA VAL A 261 -17.90 4.16 1.16
C VAL A 261 -17.51 4.91 2.43
N ALA A 262 -17.97 4.45 3.60
CA ALA A 262 -17.61 5.02 4.89
C ALA A 262 -16.10 4.96 5.15
N ALA A 263 -15.42 3.89 4.69
CA ALA A 263 -13.96 3.79 4.74
C ALA A 263 -13.27 4.93 3.97
N GLY A 264 -13.86 5.40 2.88
CA GLY A 264 -13.38 6.57 2.12
C GLY A 264 -13.42 7.87 2.92
N LEU A 265 -14.41 8.03 3.81
CA LEU A 265 -14.48 9.19 4.72
C LEU A 265 -13.32 9.19 5.71
N LEU A 266 -12.93 8.00 6.23
CA LEU A 266 -11.74 7.87 7.07
C LEU A 266 -10.47 8.21 6.29
N GLY A 267 -10.37 7.79 5.03
CA GLY A 267 -9.26 8.18 4.15
C GLY A 267 -9.18 9.70 3.97
N GLY A 268 -10.31 10.38 3.81
CA GLY A 268 -10.39 11.84 3.77
C GLY A 268 -9.89 12.51 5.05
N PHE A 269 -10.26 11.97 6.21
CA PHE A 269 -9.74 12.45 7.49
C PHE A 269 -8.23 12.24 7.60
N VAL A 270 -7.71 11.05 7.29
CA VAL A 270 -6.26 10.76 7.30
C VAL A 270 -5.50 11.75 6.42
N GLN A 271 -5.98 11.98 5.20
CA GLN A 271 -5.38 12.95 4.28
C GLN A 271 -5.37 14.37 4.87
N ALA A 272 -6.47 14.78 5.51
CA ALA A 272 -6.58 16.11 6.10
C ALA A 272 -5.64 16.32 7.31
N VAL A 273 -5.34 15.27 8.08
CA VAL A 273 -4.42 15.32 9.23
C VAL A 273 -3.06 14.68 8.94
N SER A 274 -2.73 14.45 7.66
CA SER A 274 -1.38 14.04 7.24
C SER A 274 -0.40 15.20 7.35
N GLY A 275 0.83 14.90 7.76
CA GLY A 275 1.86 15.92 7.92
C GLY A 275 2.09 16.76 6.68
N GLY A 276 2.05 16.12 5.49
CA GLY A 276 2.17 16.79 4.20
C GLY A 276 1.08 17.84 3.95
N SER A 277 -0.18 17.54 4.27
CA SER A 277 -1.29 18.48 4.13
C SER A 277 -1.22 19.61 5.14
N LEU A 278 -0.78 19.31 6.36
CA LEU A 278 -0.72 20.27 7.45
C LEU A 278 0.39 21.31 7.23
N TYR A 279 1.64 20.90 6.98
CA TYR A 279 2.72 21.89 6.82
C TYR A 279 2.59 22.74 5.54
N ARG A 280 1.97 22.21 4.49
CA ARG A 280 1.65 22.98 3.27
C ARG A 280 0.39 23.85 3.41
N LYS A 281 -0.29 23.77 4.56
CA LYS A 281 -1.54 24.48 4.85
C LYS A 281 -2.66 24.19 3.83
N SER A 282 -2.67 22.97 3.28
CA SER A 282 -3.66 22.51 2.30
C SER A 282 -4.74 21.63 2.92
N SER A 283 -5.07 21.85 4.18
CA SER A 283 -6.05 21.09 4.94
C SER A 283 -7.07 22.01 5.63
N PHE A 284 -8.32 21.57 5.71
CA PHE A 284 -9.34 22.21 6.54
C PHE A 284 -9.25 21.84 8.03
N LEU A 285 -8.36 20.90 8.40
CA LEU A 285 -8.11 20.48 9.78
C LEU A 285 -6.79 21.01 10.33
N LEU A 286 -6.36 22.20 9.89
CA LEU A 286 -5.23 22.88 10.50
C LEU A 286 -5.51 23.13 11.99
N ASP A 287 -4.48 22.97 12.82
CA ASP A 287 -4.54 23.18 14.27
C ASP A 287 -5.69 22.44 14.95
N SER A 288 -6.00 21.23 14.48
CA SER A 288 -7.14 20.44 14.97
C SER A 288 -6.84 19.58 16.21
N MET A 289 -5.58 19.54 16.69
CA MET A 289 -5.24 18.83 17.92
C MET A 289 -6.13 19.26 19.09
N GLY A 290 -6.75 18.30 19.78
CA GLY A 290 -7.69 18.50 20.87
C GLY A 290 -9.08 19.03 20.46
N LYS A 291 -9.30 19.37 19.18
CA LYS A 291 -10.60 19.86 18.70
C LYS A 291 -11.58 18.73 18.40
N GLN A 292 -12.85 19.00 18.61
CA GLN A 292 -13.95 18.09 18.29
C GLN A 292 -14.18 18.08 16.78
N VAL A 293 -13.91 16.94 16.12
CA VAL A 293 -14.08 16.75 14.66
C VAL A 293 -15.13 15.68 14.36
N PHE A 294 -15.28 14.72 15.23
CA PHE A 294 -16.30 13.67 15.17
C PHE A 294 -17.27 13.76 16.35
N PRO A 295 -18.44 13.12 16.28
CA PRO A 295 -19.33 12.97 17.45
C PRO A 295 -18.60 12.31 18.63
N LYS A 296 -19.00 12.67 19.86
CA LYS A 296 -18.34 12.20 21.09
C LYS A 296 -18.31 10.67 21.28
N HIS A 297 -19.17 9.94 20.60
CA HIS A 297 -19.20 8.48 20.68
C HIS A 297 -18.19 7.78 19.76
N ILE A 298 -17.47 8.52 18.92
CA ILE A 298 -16.49 7.97 17.97
C ILE A 298 -15.10 7.98 18.56
N ASP A 299 -14.46 6.82 18.52
CA ASP A 299 -13.02 6.63 18.72
C ASP A 299 -12.40 6.08 17.43
N ILE A 300 -11.19 6.53 17.07
CA ILE A 300 -10.40 5.99 15.98
C ILE A 300 -9.02 5.63 16.53
N SER A 301 -8.64 4.37 16.37
CA SER A 301 -7.33 3.84 16.75
C SER A 301 -6.53 3.46 15.51
N GLU A 302 -5.22 3.60 15.59
CA GLU A 302 -4.26 3.05 14.65
C GLU A 302 -3.49 1.90 15.30
N ASP A 303 -3.30 0.79 14.58
CA ASP A 303 -2.50 -0.34 15.04
C ASP A 303 -1.62 -0.86 13.89
N PRO A 304 -0.29 -0.62 13.92
CA PRO A 304 0.62 -1.10 12.89
C PRO A 304 0.91 -2.60 12.97
N HIS A 305 0.55 -3.28 14.06
CA HIS A 305 1.00 -4.63 14.38
C HIS A 305 -0.12 -5.68 14.40
N VAL A 306 -1.18 -5.46 13.65
CA VAL A 306 -2.24 -6.47 13.46
C VAL A 306 -1.67 -7.63 12.62
N LEU A 307 -1.74 -8.87 13.12
CA LEU A 307 -1.31 -10.05 12.37
C LEU A 307 -2.10 -10.15 11.06
N ARG A 308 -1.39 -10.36 9.94
CA ARG A 308 -1.94 -10.38 8.57
C ARG A 308 -2.70 -9.12 8.18
N GLY A 309 -2.63 -8.06 8.96
CA GLY A 309 -3.34 -6.80 8.70
C GLY A 309 -2.94 -6.18 7.37
N LYS A 310 -3.91 -5.61 6.65
CA LYS A 310 -3.66 -5.04 5.31
C LYS A 310 -2.73 -3.83 5.35
N GLY A 311 -2.80 -3.03 6.40
CA GLY A 311 -1.94 -1.88 6.66
C GLY A 311 -0.87 -2.13 7.73
N SER A 312 -0.54 -3.39 8.03
CA SER A 312 0.48 -3.72 9.02
C SER A 312 1.88 -3.64 8.43
N SER A 313 2.81 -3.10 9.21
CA SER A 313 4.24 -3.09 8.94
C SER A 313 5.04 -3.07 10.26
N PRO A 314 6.21 -3.71 10.32
CA PRO A 314 7.08 -3.66 11.49
C PRO A 314 7.68 -2.28 11.78
N PHE A 315 7.76 -1.43 10.75
CA PHE A 315 8.30 -0.07 10.77
C PHE A 315 7.74 0.70 9.57
N ASP A 316 7.85 2.02 9.57
CA ASP A 316 7.43 2.87 8.45
C ASP A 316 8.50 2.97 7.34
N ASP A 317 8.23 3.70 6.27
CA ASP A 317 9.14 3.83 5.11
C ASP A 317 10.50 4.51 5.45
N GLU A 318 10.62 5.12 6.62
CA GLU A 318 11.87 5.70 7.11
C GLU A 318 12.59 4.79 8.12
N GLY A 319 12.04 3.62 8.43
CA GLY A 319 12.55 2.72 9.47
C GLY A 319 12.18 3.16 10.89
N VAL A 320 11.24 4.07 11.04
CA VAL A 320 10.72 4.52 12.33
C VAL A 320 9.71 3.52 12.88
N ARG A 321 9.73 3.32 14.19
CA ARG A 321 8.79 2.43 14.87
C ARG A 321 7.35 2.98 14.81
N GLY A 322 6.42 2.15 14.36
CA GLY A 322 4.99 2.41 14.50
C GLY A 322 4.51 2.04 15.91
N LEU A 323 3.52 2.77 16.43
CA LEU A 323 2.93 2.50 17.73
C LEU A 323 1.41 2.40 17.63
N LYS A 324 0.82 1.45 18.35
CA LYS A 324 -0.62 1.44 18.56
C LYS A 324 -1.02 2.66 19.36
N ARG A 325 -1.97 3.45 18.81
CA ARG A 325 -2.37 4.72 19.42
C ARG A 325 -3.82 5.06 19.11
N LYS A 326 -4.41 5.96 19.90
CA LYS A 326 -5.65 6.65 19.53
C LYS A 326 -5.30 7.86 18.69
N VAL A 327 -5.97 7.99 17.56
CA VAL A 327 -5.88 9.15 16.65
C VAL A 327 -7.05 10.11 16.93
N VAL A 328 -8.22 9.53 17.28
CA VAL A 328 -9.38 10.26 17.74
C VAL A 328 -9.90 9.59 19.01
N SER A 329 -10.16 10.38 20.04
CA SER A 329 -10.75 9.92 21.29
C SER A 329 -11.97 10.77 21.64
N SER A 330 -13.12 10.11 21.83
CA SER A 330 -14.39 10.77 22.07
C SER A 330 -14.66 11.93 21.10
N GLY A 331 -14.35 11.69 19.82
CA GLY A 331 -14.49 12.63 18.71
C GLY A 331 -13.44 13.72 18.61
N ARG A 332 -12.48 13.81 19.54
CA ARG A 332 -11.39 14.81 19.53
C ARG A 332 -10.15 14.24 18.86
N VAL A 333 -9.49 15.04 18.06
CA VAL A 333 -8.22 14.67 17.41
C VAL A 333 -7.11 14.61 18.47
N GLU A 334 -6.48 13.42 18.60
CA GLU A 334 -5.39 13.17 19.55
C GLU A 334 -4.02 13.00 18.85
N GLY A 335 -4.01 12.88 17.52
CA GLY A 335 -2.77 12.71 16.78
C GLY A 335 -2.90 12.89 15.28
N TYR A 336 -1.79 13.31 14.69
CA TYR A 336 -1.60 13.43 13.25
C TYR A 336 -0.82 12.23 12.71
N PHE A 337 -0.71 12.11 11.38
CA PHE A 337 0.12 11.11 10.70
C PHE A 337 1.36 11.78 10.13
N LEU A 338 2.48 11.62 10.83
CA LEU A 338 3.71 12.38 10.58
C LEU A 338 4.90 11.46 10.25
N SER A 339 5.57 11.74 9.14
CA SER A 339 6.94 11.31 8.88
C SER A 339 7.93 12.16 9.67
N SER A 340 9.20 11.80 9.74
CA SER A 340 10.25 12.60 10.38
C SER A 340 10.34 13.99 9.76
N TYR A 341 10.31 14.09 8.43
CA TYR A 341 10.33 15.35 7.72
C TYR A 341 9.15 16.25 8.06
N SER A 342 7.93 15.75 7.95
CA SER A 342 6.73 16.54 8.20
C SER A 342 6.58 16.93 9.66
N ALA A 343 7.04 16.08 10.58
CA ALA A 343 7.09 16.35 12.00
C ALA A 343 8.01 17.56 12.29
N ARG A 344 9.23 17.55 11.73
CA ARG A 344 10.18 18.69 11.86
C ARG A 344 9.60 19.99 11.29
N LYS A 345 8.92 19.94 10.12
CA LYS A 345 8.22 21.11 9.54
C LYS A 345 7.14 21.69 10.46
N LEU A 346 6.52 20.87 11.28
CA LEU A 346 5.46 21.26 12.22
C LEU A 346 5.97 21.51 13.65
N GLY A 347 7.26 21.34 13.92
CA GLY A 347 7.82 21.43 15.27
C GLY A 347 7.33 20.33 16.21
N MET A 348 6.99 19.14 15.66
CA MET A 348 6.44 17.97 16.34
C MET A 348 7.41 16.79 16.28
N LYS A 349 7.06 15.67 16.94
CA LYS A 349 7.76 14.40 16.78
C LYS A 349 7.07 13.53 15.73
N THR A 350 7.87 12.68 15.06
CA THR A 350 7.34 11.68 14.13
C THR A 350 6.39 10.72 14.84
N THR A 351 5.42 10.22 14.10
CA THR A 351 4.46 9.22 14.60
C THR A 351 4.65 7.84 13.95
N GLY A 352 5.76 7.66 13.19
CA GLY A 352 6.02 6.42 12.47
C GLY A 352 5.06 6.22 11.31
N ASN A 353 4.74 7.30 10.58
CA ASN A 353 3.77 7.29 9.49
C ASN A 353 4.38 7.81 8.16
N ALA A 354 5.68 7.65 7.95
CA ALA A 354 6.22 7.75 6.61
C ALA A 354 5.61 6.62 5.75
N GLY A 355 5.04 6.99 4.60
CA GLY A 355 4.27 6.06 3.76
C GLY A 355 2.75 6.04 4.03
N GLY A 356 2.28 6.59 5.15
CA GLY A 356 0.85 6.73 5.43
C GLY A 356 0.39 6.13 6.76
N SER A 357 -0.93 5.96 6.89
CA SER A 357 -1.54 5.31 8.07
C SER A 357 -1.43 3.79 7.99
N HIS A 358 -1.36 3.17 9.17
CA HIS A 358 -1.49 1.71 9.33
C HIS A 358 -2.96 1.27 9.38
N ASN A 359 -3.24 0.12 10.04
CA ASN A 359 -4.62 -0.32 10.19
C ASN A 359 -5.40 0.65 11.08
N LEU A 360 -6.47 1.23 10.54
CA LEU A 360 -7.37 2.10 11.29
C LEU A 360 -8.61 1.34 11.72
N ILE A 361 -8.98 1.50 12.97
CA ILE A 361 -10.15 0.88 13.59
C ILE A 361 -11.03 2.00 14.17
N MET A 362 -12.17 2.23 13.53
CA MET A 362 -13.20 3.13 14.05
C MET A 362 -14.17 2.34 14.92
N SER A 363 -14.46 2.84 16.11
CA SER A 363 -15.44 2.28 17.02
C SER A 363 -16.42 3.35 17.50
N SER A 364 -17.62 2.91 17.85
CA SER A 364 -18.69 3.76 18.40
C SER A 364 -19.10 3.24 19.78
N LYS A 365 -19.29 4.16 20.71
CA LYS A 365 -19.82 3.87 22.06
C LYS A 365 -21.35 3.83 22.10
N LEU A 366 -22.02 4.09 20.97
CA LEU A 366 -23.47 3.93 20.91
C LEU A 366 -23.82 2.44 21.01
N THR A 367 -24.58 2.07 22.03
CA THR A 367 -25.22 0.76 22.11
C THR A 367 -26.37 0.71 21.10
N ARG A 368 -26.50 -0.41 20.38
CA ARG A 368 -27.72 -0.67 19.62
C ARG A 368 -28.89 -0.72 20.59
N SER A 369 -29.81 0.23 20.50
CA SER A 369 -31.12 0.13 21.13
C SER A 369 -31.99 -0.86 20.38
#